data_0819853a40c55d380c5401a964ffdb16
#
_entry.id   0819853a40c55d380c5401a964ffdb16
#
_cell.length_a   1.000
_cell.length_b   1.000
_cell.length_c   1.000
_cell.angle_alpha   90.00
_cell.angle_beta   90.00
_cell.angle_gamma   90.00
#
_symmetry.space_group_name_H-M   'P 1'
#
loop_
_entity.id
_entity.type
_entity.pdbx_description
1 polymer ?
#
loop_
_entity_poly.entity_id
_entity_poly.type
_entity_poly.pdbx_seq_one_letter_code
_entity_poly.pdbx_strand_id
1 'polypeptide(L)' 'MFKIIVYADGMEATRFVGDNLYDLVLELNIYKVKHCAFTHSFMLFQNDKQPTDAVWREYHDMLYELIPVARKMVAMGEDF' A
#
# COMPACT_ATOMS: atom_id res chain seq x y z
N MET A 1 -4.25 -14.37 1.70
CA MET A 1 -4.59 -13.05 2.23
C MET A 1 -3.34 -12.19 2.33
N PHE A 2 -3.45 -10.94 1.96
CA PHE A 2 -2.35 -9.99 2.05
C PHE A 2 -2.62 -8.97 3.14
N LYS A 3 -1.55 -8.47 3.74
CA LYS A 3 -1.61 -7.43 4.75
C LYS A 3 -0.46 -6.46 4.53
N ILE A 4 -0.75 -5.16 4.50
CA ILE A 4 0.26 -4.12 4.45
C ILE A 4 0.15 -3.31 5.74
N ILE A 5 1.24 -3.22 6.49
CA ILE A 5 1.30 -2.44 7.72
C ILE A 5 2.14 -1.20 7.46
N VAL A 6 1.61 -0.05 7.82
CA VAL A 6 2.30 1.25 7.72
C VAL A 6 2.82 1.64 9.08
N TYR A 7 4.09 1.98 9.17
CA TYR A 7 4.74 2.43 10.39
C TYR A 7 5.17 3.89 10.27
N ALA A 8 4.87 4.66 11.30
CA ALA A 8 5.34 6.04 11.44
C ALA A 8 6.01 6.18 12.81
N ASP A 9 7.25 6.67 12.84
CA ASP A 9 8.03 6.85 14.07
C ASP A 9 8.12 5.58 14.92
N GLY A 10 8.25 4.43 14.24
CA GLY A 10 8.38 3.12 14.90
C GLY A 10 7.06 2.53 15.40
N MET A 11 5.94 3.21 15.20
CA MET A 11 4.63 2.75 15.63
C MET A 11 3.72 2.45 14.43
N GLU A 12 2.84 1.47 14.56
CA GLU A 12 1.87 1.18 13.53
C GLU A 12 0.89 2.34 13.39
N ALA A 13 0.86 2.95 12.21
CA ALA A 13 -0.07 4.04 11.90
C ALA A 13 -1.40 3.52 11.36
N THR A 14 -1.35 2.53 10.46
CA THR A 14 -2.53 1.90 9.87
C THR A 14 -2.14 0.56 9.26
N ARG A 15 -3.17 -0.20 8.84
CA ARG A 15 -2.96 -1.45 8.10
C ARG A 15 -4.08 -1.64 7.09
N PHE A 16 -3.74 -2.36 6.02
CA PHE A 16 -4.67 -2.74 4.96
C PHE A 16 -4.64 -4.26 4.84
N VAL A 17 -5.81 -4.88 4.80
CA VAL A 17 -5.94 -6.35 4.74
C VAL A 17 -6.93 -6.71 3.64
N GLY A 18 -6.61 -7.71 2.84
CA GLY A 18 -7.50 -8.20 1.79
C GLY A 18 -6.88 -9.31 0.96
N ASP A 19 -7.64 -9.81 0.01
CA ASP A 19 -7.21 -10.92 -0.86
C ASP A 19 -6.66 -10.45 -2.21
N ASN A 20 -6.86 -9.20 -2.57
CA ASN A 20 -6.41 -8.64 -3.85
C ASN A 20 -5.27 -7.67 -3.62
N LEU A 21 -4.08 -8.04 -4.08
CA LEU A 21 -2.88 -7.24 -3.89
C LEU A 21 -2.97 -5.87 -4.59
N TYR A 22 -3.53 -5.83 -5.79
CA TYR A 22 -3.72 -4.58 -6.54
C TYR A 22 -4.54 -3.57 -5.72
N ASP A 23 -5.66 -4.00 -5.17
CA ASP A 23 -6.54 -3.13 -4.39
C ASP A 23 -5.82 -2.61 -3.14
N LEU A 24 -5.06 -3.47 -2.46
CA LEU A 24 -4.31 -3.05 -1.27
C LEU A 24 -3.22 -2.05 -1.61
N VAL A 25 -2.50 -2.25 -2.70
CA VAL A 25 -1.45 -1.31 -3.12
C VAL A 25 -2.05 0.02 -3.53
N LEU A 26 -3.21 -0.01 -4.20
CA LEU A 26 -3.92 1.22 -4.55
C LEU A 26 -4.37 1.97 -3.30
N GLU A 27 -4.96 1.29 -2.32
CA GLU A 27 -5.35 1.90 -1.04
C GLU A 27 -4.13 2.49 -0.32
N LEU A 28 -3.01 1.78 -0.31
CA LEU A 28 -1.77 2.27 0.28
C LEU A 28 -1.30 3.56 -0.40
N ASN A 29 -1.32 3.61 -1.73
CA ASN A 29 -0.90 4.79 -2.47
C ASN A 29 -1.85 5.97 -2.25
N ILE A 30 -3.15 5.73 -2.14
CA ILE A 30 -4.12 6.76 -1.79
C ILE A 30 -3.82 7.31 -0.40
N TYR A 31 -3.54 6.45 0.57
CA TYR A 31 -3.12 6.86 1.91
C TYR A 31 -1.86 7.72 1.87
N LYS A 32 -0.84 7.31 1.11
CA LYS A 32 0.40 8.07 0.98
C LYS A 32 0.15 9.48 0.44
N VAL A 33 -0.67 9.59 -0.59
CA VAL A 33 -0.99 10.89 -1.21
C VAL A 33 -1.76 11.78 -0.26
N LYS A 34 -2.79 11.23 0.40
CA LYS A 34 -3.64 11.99 1.32
C LYS A 34 -2.91 12.50 2.55
N HIS A 35 -2.00 11.70 3.09
CA HIS A 35 -1.32 11.99 4.36
C HIS A 35 0.14 12.40 4.20
N CYS A 36 0.60 12.59 2.97
CA CYS A 36 2.00 12.88 2.68
C CYS A 36 2.96 11.87 3.33
N ALA A 37 2.60 10.59 3.28
CA ALA A 37 3.24 9.52 4.03
C ALA A 37 4.29 8.76 3.23
N PHE A 38 4.95 9.41 2.26
CA PHE A 38 5.94 8.73 1.40
C PHE A 38 7.21 8.31 2.13
N THR A 39 7.49 8.91 3.29
CA THR A 39 8.66 8.59 4.11
C THR A 39 8.38 7.54 5.19
N HIS A 40 7.12 7.09 5.31
CA HIS A 40 6.77 6.04 6.26
C HIS A 40 7.31 4.69 5.80
N SER A 41 7.48 3.77 6.73
CA SER A 41 7.88 2.40 6.43
C SER A 41 6.65 1.55 6.14
N PHE A 42 6.77 0.64 5.19
CA PHE A 42 5.66 -0.22 4.75
C PHE A 42 6.14 -1.66 4.74
N MET A 43 5.37 -2.57 5.32
CA MET A 43 5.67 -3.99 5.34
C MET A 43 4.54 -4.80 4.74
N LEU A 44 4.87 -5.67 3.79
CA LEU A 44 3.93 -6.58 3.16
C LEU A 44 4.05 -7.97 3.77
N PHE A 45 2.90 -8.58 4.08
CA PHE A 45 2.80 -9.98 4.50
C PHE A 45 1.85 -10.73 3.59
N GLN A 46 2.16 -11.99 3.34
CA GLN A 46 1.32 -12.91 2.60
C GLN A 46 1.02 -14.11 3.51
N ASN A 47 -0.27 -14.29 3.87
CA ASN A 47 -0.70 -15.36 4.79
C ASN A 47 0.09 -15.33 6.11
N ASP A 48 0.28 -14.14 6.68
CA ASP A 48 1.03 -13.87 7.93
C ASP A 48 2.51 -14.25 7.88
N LYS A 49 3.07 -14.38 6.68
CA LYS A 49 4.49 -14.70 6.45
C LYS A 49 5.08 -13.69 5.47
N GLN A 50 6.39 -13.75 5.30
CA GLN A 50 7.04 -12.98 4.25
C GLN A 50 6.48 -13.39 2.89
N PRO A 51 6.25 -12.44 1.97
CA PRO A 51 5.76 -12.77 0.65
C PRO A 51 6.78 -13.56 -0.16
N THR A 52 6.31 -14.33 -1.13
CA THR A 52 7.20 -14.97 -2.11
C THR A 52 7.92 -13.91 -2.94
N ASP A 53 9.05 -14.29 -3.57
CA ASP A 53 9.80 -13.35 -4.42
C ASP A 53 8.95 -12.80 -5.55
N ALA A 54 8.11 -13.63 -6.16
CA ALA A 54 7.21 -13.19 -7.24
C ALA A 54 6.21 -12.14 -6.76
N VAL A 55 5.60 -12.35 -5.59
CA VAL A 55 4.67 -11.40 -4.99
C VAL A 55 5.39 -10.11 -4.60
N TRP A 56 6.59 -10.22 -4.04
CA TRP A 56 7.39 -9.07 -3.65
C TRP A 56 7.72 -8.16 -4.84
N ARG A 57 8.10 -8.75 -5.98
CA ARG A 57 8.37 -8.00 -7.21
C ARG A 57 7.12 -7.32 -7.75
N GLU A 58 6.01 -8.05 -7.80
CA GLU A 58 4.72 -7.51 -8.24
C GLU A 58 4.30 -6.33 -7.37
N TYR A 59 4.45 -6.44 -6.06
CA TYR A 59 4.17 -5.37 -5.10
C TYR A 59 5.01 -4.13 -5.40
N HIS A 60 6.33 -4.30 -5.59
CA HIS A 60 7.21 -3.19 -5.90
C HIS A 60 6.85 -2.49 -7.19
N ASP A 61 6.56 -3.26 -8.25
CA ASP A 61 6.17 -2.69 -9.53
C ASP A 61 4.88 -1.87 -9.39
N MET A 62 3.89 -2.42 -8.70
CA MET A 62 2.61 -1.73 -8.48
C MET A 62 2.74 -0.49 -7.61
N LEU A 63 3.66 -0.47 -6.64
CA LEU A 63 3.87 0.71 -5.81
C LEU A 63 4.16 1.95 -6.64
N TYR A 64 4.94 1.81 -7.70
CA TYR A 64 5.28 2.92 -8.58
C TYR A 64 4.21 3.16 -9.64
N GLU A 65 3.69 2.10 -10.23
CA GLU A 65 2.70 2.20 -11.32
C GLU A 65 1.39 2.83 -10.86
N LEU A 66 1.00 2.59 -9.61
CA LEU A 66 -0.28 3.06 -9.08
C LEU A 66 -0.22 4.44 -8.43
N ILE A 67 0.95 5.06 -8.31
CA ILE A 67 1.05 6.42 -7.76
C ILE A 67 0.24 7.43 -8.60
N PRO A 68 0.38 7.48 -9.94
CA PRO A 68 -0.41 8.40 -10.74
C PRO A 68 -1.92 8.14 -10.64
N VAL A 69 -2.31 6.86 -10.56
CA VAL A 69 -3.71 6.47 -10.42
C VAL A 69 -4.27 6.99 -9.09
N ALA A 70 -3.52 6.78 -7.99
CA ALA A 70 -3.92 7.24 -6.66
C ALA A 70 -4.02 8.76 -6.61
N ARG A 71 -3.06 9.48 -7.19
CA ARG A 71 -3.08 10.95 -7.24
C ARG A 71 -4.31 11.47 -7.98
N LYS A 72 -4.66 10.83 -9.09
CA LYS A 72 -5.84 11.20 -9.86
C LYS A 72 -7.12 10.98 -9.06
N MET A 73 -7.23 9.84 -8.39
CA MET A 73 -8.40 9.50 -7.57
C MET A 73 -8.57 10.49 -6.42
N VAL A 74 -7.51 10.84 -5.73
CA VAL A 74 -7.55 11.82 -4.65
C VAL A 74 -7.95 13.19 -5.18
N ALA A 75 -7.38 13.62 -6.31
CA ALA A 75 -7.70 14.90 -6.94
C ALA A 75 -9.16 14.99 -7.37
N MET A 76 -9.77 13.86 -7.75
CA MET A 76 -11.19 13.79 -8.14
C MET A 76 -12.13 13.63 -6.94
N GLY A 77 -11.60 13.55 -5.73
CA GLY A 77 -12.39 13.34 -4.53
C GLY A 77 -12.87 11.91 -4.33
N GLU A 78 -12.38 10.95 -5.12
CA GLU A 78 -12.70 9.54 -4.94
C GLU A 78 -11.92 8.99 -3.75
N ASP A 79 -12.58 8.13 -2.97
CA ASP A 79 -12.01 7.57 -1.77
C ASP A 79 -12.51 6.13 -1.57
N PHE A 80 -11.68 5.31 -0.98
CA PHE A 80 -12.08 3.98 -0.56
C PHE A 80 -12.53 3.96 0.87
#